data_cd85fc20e51a3400c70c1728bb850527
#
_entry.id   cd85fc20e51a3400c70c1728bb850527
#
_cell.length_a   1.000
_cell.length_b   1.000
_cell.length_c   1.000
_cell.angle_alpha   90.00
_cell.angle_beta   90.00
_cell.angle_gamma   90.00
#
_symmetry.space_group_name_H-M   'P 1'
#
loop_
_entity.id
_entity.type
_entity.pdbx_description
1 polymer ?
#
loop_
_entity_poly.entity_id
_entity_poly.type
_entity_poly.pdbx_seq_one_letter_code
_entity_poly.pdbx_strand_id
1 'polypeptide(L)'
;IENVDGSGGRMEAYRTHYRHDCGLTVRDWRFAARVCNIDVSALTSDGTAADRAAAQKALINFMVQASERIPSLSKGRAVWYVNRTIREQLRLGILEKIAGNLAWETVSGKRVMTFDDIPVKRLDAINNTEARVV
;
A
#
# COMPACT_ATOMS: atom_id res chain seq x y z
N ILE A 1 -15.16 -41.90 -11.62
CA ILE A 1 -16.48 -41.67 -12.21
C ILE A 1 -16.93 -40.27 -11.87
N GLU A 2 -17.18 -39.46 -12.86
CA GLU A 2 -17.60 -38.05 -12.66
C GLU A 2 -19.01 -37.79 -13.23
N ASN A 3 -19.71 -36.91 -12.53
CA ASN A 3 -20.98 -36.38 -13.02
C ASN A 3 -20.67 -35.12 -13.83
N VAL A 4 -20.68 -35.23 -15.17
CA VAL A 4 -20.15 -34.21 -16.09
C VAL A 4 -21.18 -33.11 -16.37
N ASP A 5 -22.46 -33.42 -16.31
CA ASP A 5 -23.57 -32.53 -16.69
C ASP A 5 -24.48 -32.11 -15.55
N GLY A 6 -24.18 -32.56 -14.32
CA GLY A 6 -25.01 -32.27 -13.15
C GLY A 6 -26.35 -33.03 -13.10
N SER A 7 -26.71 -33.79 -14.16
CA SER A 7 -27.97 -34.49 -14.30
C SER A 7 -27.89 -35.98 -13.96
N GLY A 8 -26.77 -36.44 -13.38
CA GLY A 8 -26.56 -37.83 -12.98
C GLY A 8 -25.84 -38.69 -13.99
N GLY A 9 -25.46 -38.16 -15.13
CA GLY A 9 -24.62 -38.84 -16.12
C GLY A 9 -23.26 -39.15 -15.53
N ARG A 10 -22.77 -40.38 -15.64
CA ARG A 10 -21.49 -40.83 -15.11
C ARG A 10 -20.61 -41.32 -16.24
N MET A 11 -19.39 -40.86 -16.26
CA MET A 11 -18.35 -41.35 -17.17
C MET A 11 -17.04 -41.53 -16.41
N GLU A 12 -16.20 -42.44 -16.91
CA GLU A 12 -14.82 -42.56 -16.43
C GLU A 12 -14.01 -41.43 -17.00
N ALA A 13 -13.28 -40.71 -16.12
CA ALA A 13 -12.42 -39.63 -16.51
C ALA A 13 -11.15 -39.61 -15.67
N TYR A 14 -10.05 -39.20 -16.29
CA TYR A 14 -8.81 -38.90 -15.56
C TYR A 14 -8.95 -37.51 -14.95
N ARG A 15 -8.79 -37.44 -13.62
CA ARG A 15 -8.84 -36.18 -12.88
C ARG A 15 -7.51 -35.87 -12.24
N THR A 16 -6.98 -34.70 -12.51
CA THR A 16 -5.79 -34.19 -11.87
C THR A 16 -6.14 -33.03 -10.96
N HIS A 17 -5.80 -33.15 -9.68
CA HIS A 17 -6.01 -32.07 -8.71
C HIS A 17 -4.70 -31.31 -8.51
N TYR A 18 -4.70 -30.03 -8.86
CA TYR A 18 -3.58 -29.09 -8.56
C TYR A 18 -3.92 -28.31 -7.31
N ARG A 19 -3.06 -28.42 -6.31
CA ARG A 19 -3.21 -27.65 -5.06
C ARG A 19 -1.94 -26.88 -4.79
N HIS A 20 -2.08 -25.59 -4.49
CA HIS A 20 -1.01 -24.72 -4.07
C HIS A 20 -1.39 -24.06 -2.76
N ASP A 21 -0.68 -24.38 -1.68
CA ASP A 21 -0.87 -23.78 -0.38
C ASP A 21 0.29 -22.82 -0.14
N CYS A 22 -0.02 -21.55 0.10
CA CYS A 22 0.97 -20.54 0.44
C CYS A 22 0.55 -19.77 1.68
N GLY A 23 1.54 -19.33 2.44
CA GLY A 23 1.32 -18.56 3.64
C GLY A 23 2.35 -17.45 3.79
N LEU A 24 2.02 -16.43 4.58
CA LEU A 24 2.92 -15.35 4.93
C LEU A 24 3.56 -15.65 6.29
N THR A 25 4.88 -15.63 6.35
CA THR A 25 5.64 -15.76 7.61
C THR A 25 6.32 -14.44 7.93
N VAL A 26 6.04 -13.90 9.10
CA VAL A 26 6.74 -12.74 9.63
C VAL A 26 7.90 -13.23 10.50
N ARG A 27 9.13 -13.11 9.99
CA ARG A 27 10.33 -13.55 10.73
C ARG A 27 10.72 -12.56 11.84
N ASP A 28 10.57 -11.27 11.56
CA ASP A 28 10.86 -10.20 12.51
C ASP A 28 9.84 -9.07 12.30
N TRP A 29 9.00 -8.86 13.29
CA TRP A 29 7.95 -7.83 13.25
C TRP A 29 8.50 -6.40 13.20
N ARG A 30 9.75 -6.18 13.64
CA ARG A 30 10.39 -4.85 13.63
C ARG A 30 10.64 -4.31 12.22
N PHE A 31 10.61 -5.17 11.20
CA PHE A 31 10.77 -4.78 9.79
C PHE A 31 9.44 -4.42 9.12
N ALA A 32 8.36 -4.33 9.88
CA ALA A 32 7.07 -3.87 9.41
C ALA A 32 6.59 -2.69 10.26
N ALA A 33 6.32 -1.54 9.64
CA ALA A 33 5.75 -0.37 10.28
C ALA A 33 4.39 -0.04 9.65
N ARG A 34 3.44 0.37 10.47
CA ARG A 34 2.10 0.77 10.03
C ARG A 34 1.84 2.20 10.47
N VAL A 35 1.44 3.04 9.54
CA VAL A 35 0.83 4.35 9.80
C VAL A 35 -0.67 4.17 9.76
N CYS A 36 -1.34 4.42 10.88
CA CYS A 36 -2.79 4.26 11.03
C CYS A 36 -3.43 5.55 11.54
N ASN A 37 -4.76 5.58 11.59
CA ASN A 37 -5.54 6.74 12.03
C ASN A 37 -5.27 8.01 11.22
N ILE A 38 -5.03 7.88 9.92
CA ILE A 38 -4.88 9.03 9.02
C ILE A 38 -6.25 9.65 8.82
N ASP A 39 -6.39 10.94 9.10
CA ASP A 39 -7.62 11.67 8.82
C ASP A 39 -7.73 11.97 7.33
N VAL A 40 -8.45 11.09 6.63
CA VAL A 40 -8.69 11.21 5.19
C VAL A 40 -9.58 12.41 4.89
N SER A 41 -10.49 12.78 5.80
CA SER A 41 -11.38 13.93 5.60
C SER A 41 -10.60 15.24 5.55
N ALA A 42 -9.59 15.39 6.41
CA ALA A 42 -8.71 16.56 6.38
C ALA A 42 -7.86 16.64 5.10
N LEU A 43 -7.48 15.49 4.55
CA LEU A 43 -6.69 15.42 3.30
C LEU A 43 -7.53 15.70 2.04
N THR A 44 -8.82 15.33 2.05
CA THR A 44 -9.72 15.40 0.87
C THR A 44 -10.75 16.52 0.97
N SER A 45 -10.77 17.27 2.09
CA SER A 45 -11.75 18.33 2.30
C SER A 45 -11.61 19.45 1.26
N ASP A 46 -12.74 20.08 0.94
CA ASP A 46 -12.78 21.31 0.15
C ASP A 46 -12.35 22.56 0.94
N GLY A 47 -11.64 22.34 2.06
CA GLY A 47 -11.03 23.38 2.87
C GLY A 47 -9.99 24.21 2.11
N THR A 48 -9.39 25.17 2.79
CA THR A 48 -8.39 26.04 2.16
C THR A 48 -7.18 25.19 1.69
N ALA A 49 -6.46 25.68 0.68
CA ALA A 49 -5.23 25.04 0.21
C ALA A 49 -4.20 24.90 1.35
N ALA A 50 -4.20 25.84 2.31
CA ALA A 50 -3.34 25.80 3.48
C ALA A 50 -3.66 24.62 4.42
N ASP A 51 -4.94 24.32 4.64
CA ASP A 51 -5.37 23.21 5.51
C ASP A 51 -4.98 21.86 4.89
N ARG A 52 -5.18 21.70 3.58
CA ARG A 52 -4.75 20.49 2.86
C ARG A 52 -3.23 20.33 2.89
N ALA A 53 -2.49 21.41 2.69
CA ALA A 53 -1.02 21.37 2.77
C ALA A 53 -0.54 20.99 4.17
N ALA A 54 -1.19 21.47 5.23
CA ALA A 54 -0.88 21.09 6.60
C ALA A 54 -1.16 19.59 6.86
N ALA A 55 -2.28 19.07 6.38
CA ALA A 55 -2.62 17.66 6.50
C ALA A 55 -1.66 16.75 5.71
N GLN A 56 -1.27 17.15 4.50
CA GLN A 56 -0.28 16.44 3.69
C GLN A 56 1.11 16.45 4.36
N LYS A 57 1.51 17.57 4.94
CA LYS A 57 2.77 17.67 5.70
C LYS A 57 2.76 16.77 6.93
N ALA A 58 1.64 16.68 7.64
CA ALA A 58 1.47 15.76 8.76
C ALA A 58 1.60 14.30 8.33
N LEU A 59 0.98 13.92 7.20
CA LEU A 59 1.12 12.58 6.63
C LEU A 59 2.59 12.24 6.33
N ILE A 60 3.32 13.15 5.70
CA ILE A 60 4.74 12.98 5.39
C ILE A 60 5.57 12.82 6.66
N ASN A 61 5.31 13.60 7.69
CA ASN A 61 5.98 13.48 8.98
C ASN A 61 5.76 12.07 9.60
N PHE A 62 4.53 11.53 9.49
CA PHE A 62 4.27 10.16 9.95
C PHE A 62 5.00 9.10 9.11
N MET A 63 5.16 9.31 7.82
CA MET A 63 5.93 8.42 6.96
C MET A 63 7.41 8.43 7.35
N VAL A 64 8.01 9.61 7.59
CA VAL A 64 9.38 9.72 8.09
C VAL A 64 9.54 9.00 9.43
N GLN A 65 8.64 9.23 10.38
CA GLN A 65 8.68 8.55 11.68
C GLN A 65 8.54 7.02 11.56
N ALA A 66 7.76 6.56 10.59
CA ALA A 66 7.58 5.12 10.36
C ALA A 66 8.83 4.48 9.73
N SER A 67 9.50 5.18 8.81
CA SER A 67 10.77 4.68 8.23
C SER A 67 11.87 4.58 9.29
N GLU A 68 11.98 5.55 10.19
CA GLU A 68 12.97 5.55 11.28
C GLU A 68 12.72 4.47 12.35
N ARG A 69 11.52 3.90 12.41
CA ARG A 69 11.25 2.77 13.31
C ARG A 69 11.82 1.44 12.81
N ILE A 70 12.17 1.35 11.54
CA ILE A 70 12.71 0.14 10.94
C ILE A 70 14.21 0.07 11.23
N PRO A 71 14.74 -1.00 11.88
CA PRO A 71 16.12 -1.08 12.30
C PRO A 71 17.14 -0.99 11.17
N SER A 72 16.77 -1.39 9.95
CA SER A 72 17.63 -1.31 8.77
C SER A 72 16.82 -1.42 7.49
N LEU A 73 16.87 -0.40 6.66
CA LEU A 73 16.26 -0.40 5.33
C LEU A 73 17.09 -1.17 4.29
N SER A 74 18.39 -1.38 4.57
CA SER A 74 19.32 -2.05 3.64
C SER A 74 19.21 -3.57 3.63
N LYS A 75 18.62 -4.20 4.64
CA LYS A 75 18.50 -5.66 4.76
C LYS A 75 17.37 -6.29 3.96
N GLY A 76 16.69 -5.53 3.12
CA GLY A 76 15.58 -6.02 2.32
C GLY A 76 15.15 -5.02 1.25
N ARG A 77 14.03 -5.31 0.63
CA ARG A 77 13.37 -4.37 -0.27
C ARG A 77 12.23 -3.67 0.47
N ALA A 78 12.48 -2.49 1.00
CA ALA A 78 11.44 -1.66 1.59
C ALA A 78 10.46 -1.21 0.50
N VAL A 79 9.17 -1.23 0.81
CA VAL A 79 8.09 -0.77 -0.09
C VAL A 79 7.00 -0.14 0.77
N TRP A 80 6.50 1.01 0.35
CA TRP A 80 5.30 1.60 0.90
C TRP A 80 4.06 1.05 0.19
N TYR A 81 3.14 0.48 0.94
CA TYR A 81 1.82 0.10 0.45
C TYR A 81 0.79 1.09 0.97
N VAL A 82 0.10 1.74 0.06
CA VAL A 82 -0.89 2.78 0.38
C VAL A 82 -2.16 2.54 -0.42
N ASN A 83 -3.29 2.98 0.13
CA ASN A 83 -4.55 2.93 -0.61
C ASN A 83 -4.59 4.00 -1.73
N ARG A 84 -5.64 3.95 -2.53
CA ARG A 84 -5.83 4.84 -3.68
C ARG A 84 -5.87 6.30 -3.27
N THR A 85 -6.63 6.65 -2.23
CA THR A 85 -6.82 8.02 -1.77
C THR A 85 -5.52 8.63 -1.24
N ILE A 86 -4.80 7.90 -0.40
CA ILE A 86 -3.51 8.37 0.13
C ILE A 86 -2.49 8.53 -1.00
N ARG A 87 -2.45 7.59 -1.95
CA ARG A 87 -1.54 7.71 -3.10
C ARG A 87 -1.86 8.93 -3.96
N GLU A 88 -3.14 9.25 -4.15
CA GLU A 88 -3.58 10.45 -4.88
C GLU A 88 -3.10 11.71 -4.17
N GLN A 89 -3.31 11.81 -2.85
CA GLN A 89 -2.89 12.96 -2.06
C GLN A 89 -1.36 13.14 -2.05
N LEU A 90 -0.59 12.06 -1.98
CA LEU A 90 0.86 12.12 -2.12
C LEU A 90 1.29 12.63 -3.51
N ARG A 91 0.60 12.23 -4.57
CA ARG A 91 0.86 12.75 -5.93
C ARG A 91 0.55 14.24 -6.06
N LEU A 92 -0.52 14.71 -5.47
CA LEU A 92 -0.86 16.13 -5.42
C LEU A 92 0.20 16.90 -4.63
N GLY A 93 0.68 16.36 -3.51
CA GLY A 93 1.76 16.94 -2.72
C GLY A 93 3.07 17.11 -3.50
N ILE A 94 3.39 16.19 -4.43
CA ILE A 94 4.55 16.34 -5.33
C ILE A 94 4.34 17.53 -6.28
N LEU A 95 3.14 17.67 -6.86
CA LEU A 95 2.81 18.75 -7.78
C LEU A 95 2.86 20.10 -7.10
N GLU A 96 2.43 20.19 -5.86
CA GLU A 96 2.44 21.40 -5.04
C GLU A 96 3.80 21.67 -4.36
N LYS A 97 4.79 20.80 -4.57
CA LYS A 97 6.14 20.89 -3.97
C LYS A 97 6.14 20.98 -2.43
N ILE A 98 5.19 20.33 -1.79
CA ILE A 98 5.03 20.39 -0.34
C ILE A 98 6.14 19.63 0.41
N ALA A 99 6.73 18.63 -0.23
CA ALA A 99 7.82 17.85 0.37
C ALA A 99 8.92 17.48 -0.64
N GLY A 100 10.17 17.73 -0.25
CA GLY A 100 11.33 17.35 -1.03
C GLY A 100 11.59 15.83 -1.07
N ASN A 101 11.06 15.09 -0.10
CA ASN A 101 11.28 13.64 0.06
C ASN A 101 10.44 12.79 -0.91
N LEU A 102 9.49 13.41 -1.62
CA LEU A 102 8.68 12.76 -2.63
C LEU A 102 9.25 13.04 -4.02
N ALA A 103 9.58 12.00 -4.76
CA ALA A 103 10.16 12.11 -6.09
C ALA A 103 9.52 11.14 -7.08
N TRP A 104 9.81 11.37 -8.35
CA TRP A 104 9.52 10.44 -9.44
C TRP A 104 10.84 9.87 -9.95
N GLU A 105 10.98 8.57 -9.85
CA GLU A 105 12.10 7.86 -10.44
C GLU A 105 11.69 7.09 -11.68
N THR A 106 12.64 6.90 -12.59
CA THR A 106 12.44 6.06 -13.75
C THR A 106 13.13 4.72 -13.52
N VAL A 107 12.33 3.69 -13.24
CA VAL A 107 12.81 2.32 -13.06
C VAL A 107 12.38 1.49 -14.28
N SER A 108 13.35 1.00 -15.03
CA SER A 108 13.10 0.20 -16.26
C SER A 108 12.13 0.88 -17.24
N GLY A 109 12.30 2.18 -17.47
CA GLY A 109 11.46 2.96 -18.39
C GLY A 109 10.08 3.33 -17.86
N LYS A 110 9.73 2.97 -16.62
CA LYS A 110 8.45 3.33 -15.98
C LYS A 110 8.68 4.35 -14.87
N ARG A 111 7.83 5.37 -14.83
CA ARG A 111 7.84 6.35 -13.73
C ARG A 111 7.24 5.71 -12.47
N VAL A 112 8.03 5.64 -11.43
CA VAL A 112 7.64 5.15 -10.10
C VAL A 112 7.71 6.30 -9.11
N MET A 113 6.66 6.45 -8.30
CA MET A 113 6.69 7.39 -7.19
C MET A 113 7.50 6.79 -6.05
N THR A 114 8.47 7.55 -5.55
CA THR A 114 9.32 7.15 -4.43
C THR A 114 9.17 8.14 -3.28
N PHE A 115 9.37 7.66 -2.08
CA PHE A 115 9.51 8.44 -0.86
C PHE A 115 10.79 7.98 -0.16
N ASP A 116 11.78 8.86 -0.05
CA ASP A 116 13.13 8.56 0.45
C ASP A 116 13.72 7.30 -0.24
N ASP A 117 13.70 7.27 -1.59
CA ASP A 117 14.14 6.16 -2.46
C ASP A 117 13.34 4.85 -2.29
N ILE A 118 12.33 4.83 -1.44
CA ILE A 118 11.45 3.69 -1.23
C ILE A 118 10.22 3.80 -2.14
N PRO A 119 9.96 2.80 -3.00
CA PRO A 119 8.84 2.85 -3.94
C PRO A 119 7.49 2.82 -3.23
N VAL A 120 6.56 3.65 -3.69
CA VAL A 120 5.18 3.71 -3.19
C VAL A 120 4.25 2.97 -4.14
N LYS A 121 3.67 1.87 -3.67
CA LYS A 121 2.75 1.01 -4.41
C LYS A 121 1.31 1.15 -3.89
N ARG A 122 0.36 1.12 -4.82
CA ARG A 122 -1.06 1.08 -4.47
C ARG A 122 -1.49 -0.33 -4.10
N LEU A 123 -2.23 -0.44 -3.01
CA LEU A 123 -2.88 -1.67 -2.57
C LEU A 123 -4.34 -1.36 -2.23
N ASP A 124 -5.26 -1.78 -3.09
CA ASP A 124 -6.70 -1.48 -2.94
C ASP A 124 -7.38 -2.30 -1.82
N ALA A 125 -6.68 -3.30 -1.25
CA ALA A 125 -7.16 -4.02 -0.08
C ALA A 125 -7.14 -3.19 1.21
N ILE A 126 -6.40 -2.07 1.23
CA ILE A 126 -6.38 -1.13 2.36
C ILE A 126 -7.59 -0.19 2.22
N ASN A 127 -8.54 -0.29 3.13
CA ASN A 127 -9.78 0.48 3.11
C ASN A 127 -9.69 1.76 3.93
N ASN A 128 -10.51 2.77 3.56
CA ASN A 128 -10.69 3.99 4.37
C ASN A 128 -11.72 3.80 5.49
N THR A 129 -12.41 2.65 5.52
CA THR A 129 -13.50 2.35 6.47
C THR A 129 -13.03 1.48 7.64
N GLU A 130 -11.75 1.29 7.81
CA GLU A 130 -11.19 0.55 8.95
C GLU A 130 -11.51 1.28 10.26
N ALA A 131 -11.80 0.50 11.30
CA ALA A 131 -12.00 1.05 12.63
C ALA A 131 -10.72 1.73 13.14
N ARG A 132 -10.91 2.80 13.91
CA ARG A 132 -9.77 3.49 14.54
C ARG A 132 -9.01 2.54 15.44
N VAL A 133 -7.70 2.52 15.29
CA VAL A 133 -6.79 1.79 16.19
C VAL A 133 -6.63 2.59 17.47
N VAL A 134 -6.91 1.98 18.62
CA VAL A 134 -6.81 2.55 19.97
C VAL A 134 -5.49 2.14 20.60
#